data_7edbdb74e4fde40d0798cedd2ede5bc8
#
_entry.id   7edbdb74e4fde40d0798cedd2ede5bc8
#
_cell.length_a   1.000
_cell.length_b   1.000
_cell.length_c   1.000
_cell.angle_alpha   90.00
_cell.angle_beta   90.00
_cell.angle_gamma   90.00
#
_symmetry.space_group_name_H-M   'P 1'
#
loop_
_entity.id
_entity.type
_entity.pdbx_description
1 polymer ?
#
loop_
_entity_poly.entity_id
_entity_poly.type
_entity_poly.pdbx_seq_one_letter_code
_entity_poly.pdbx_strand_id
1 'polypeptide(L)'
;MNQFQRNLRWLIVTFLILLVGFILYRGWALTQKKSQSNRVKRGEIPVLLSPVLKKPLSHSLLLTGDISPLMQVDLFPKVSGYLKKVHVRLGEFVSQDQMIAEIDDTEYFLKVKEVEAKVAQVRAQLEEIQTGTRIEELRQAEEAVKQALSRFENARLQRERMEALYQRGVVSKKEWDLADMEFKVAEAQLGSSQEHLKLLREGARQEVREATQAKLKEMESILKQERVRLEYTKIRAPFSGEIARRYVDPGTLVSPSTPIVNLVHTDMVKVVANIPEKEIPLIQLGMKAKILPEAFPGRVFEGKIAQISSALEMSTRTIQAEIYIPNLKRLLKPGMFTKVELTLSEKTQALVIPRIAILEEAGEKFVFTVQGGRALIKRVLTGLEKNEEVEILEGLSEGQWVVIRGQESLKDQATVKVIEGG
;
A
#
# COMPACT_ATOMS: atom_id res chain seq x y z
N MET A 1 -121.96 32.36 -23.62
CA MET A 1 -120.60 32.46 -23.06
C MET A 1 -120.10 31.12 -22.48
N ASN A 2 -120.43 29.94 -22.98
CA ASN A 2 -120.12 28.66 -22.34
C ASN A 2 -119.55 27.53 -23.27
N GLN A 3 -119.38 27.79 -24.54
CA GLN A 3 -118.80 26.74 -25.42
C GLN A 3 -117.31 26.91 -25.64
N PHE A 4 -116.75 28.10 -25.59
CA PHE A 4 -115.33 28.39 -25.78
C PHE A 4 -114.43 27.89 -24.62
N GLN A 5 -114.92 27.99 -23.40
CA GLN A 5 -114.15 27.54 -22.23
C GLN A 5 -114.09 26.02 -22.07
N ARG A 6 -115.11 25.31 -22.65
CA ARG A 6 -115.11 23.83 -22.60
C ARG A 6 -114.16 23.21 -23.64
N ASN A 7 -113.99 23.81 -24.80
CA ASN A 7 -113.08 23.36 -25.83
C ASN A 7 -111.60 23.64 -25.41
N LEU A 8 -111.38 24.74 -24.73
CA LEU A 8 -110.02 25.10 -24.21
C LEU A 8 -109.53 24.10 -23.11
N ARG A 9 -110.47 23.64 -22.31
CA ARG A 9 -110.19 22.65 -21.26
C ARG A 9 -109.85 21.28 -21.88
N TRP A 10 -110.46 20.87 -22.93
CA TRP A 10 -110.16 19.63 -23.62
C TRP A 10 -108.87 19.70 -24.40
N LEU A 11 -108.50 20.84 -24.94
CA LEU A 11 -107.21 21.03 -25.58
C LEU A 11 -106.05 20.99 -24.57
N ILE A 12 -106.17 21.52 -23.40
CA ILE A 12 -105.19 21.48 -22.33
C ILE A 12 -104.98 20.04 -21.81
N VAL A 13 -106.11 19.31 -21.62
CA VAL A 13 -106.03 17.90 -21.17
C VAL A 13 -105.38 16.99 -22.21
N THR A 14 -105.74 17.17 -23.52
CA THR A 14 -105.01 16.37 -24.57
C THR A 14 -103.57 16.74 -24.71
N PHE A 15 -103.16 17.99 -24.55
CA PHE A 15 -101.78 18.40 -24.55
C PHE A 15 -100.97 17.83 -23.32
N LEU A 16 -101.67 17.81 -22.14
CA LEU A 16 -101.04 17.25 -20.91
C LEU A 16 -100.83 15.72 -21.05
N ILE A 17 -101.84 15.00 -21.71
CA ILE A 17 -101.68 13.53 -21.97
C ILE A 17 -100.51 13.24 -22.92
N LEU A 18 -100.45 14.05 -24.04
CA LEU A 18 -99.32 13.91 -24.98
C LEU A 18 -97.99 14.25 -24.35
N LEU A 19 -97.93 15.27 -23.43
CA LEU A 19 -96.66 15.61 -22.75
C LEU A 19 -96.22 14.51 -21.75
N VAL A 20 -97.18 13.95 -20.99
CA VAL A 20 -96.88 12.79 -20.11
C VAL A 20 -96.50 11.57 -20.95
N GLY A 21 -97.15 11.28 -22.09
CA GLY A 21 -96.72 10.19 -22.99
C GLY A 21 -95.33 10.38 -23.55
N PHE A 22 -95.01 11.64 -23.90
CA PHE A 22 -93.63 11.97 -24.39
C PHE A 22 -92.58 11.83 -23.35
N ILE A 23 -92.87 12.22 -22.09
CA ILE A 23 -91.96 12.06 -20.94
C ILE A 23 -91.73 10.60 -20.61
N LEU A 24 -92.79 9.78 -20.62
CA LEU A 24 -92.72 8.34 -20.41
C LEU A 24 -92.00 7.63 -21.55
N TYR A 25 -92.18 8.02 -22.80
CA TYR A 25 -91.48 7.49 -23.95
C TYR A 25 -89.97 7.85 -23.90
N ARG A 26 -89.63 9.09 -23.52
CA ARG A 26 -88.26 9.53 -23.36
C ARG A 26 -87.55 8.84 -22.17
N GLY A 27 -88.31 8.63 -21.07
CA GLY A 27 -87.85 7.86 -19.92
C GLY A 27 -87.54 6.41 -20.31
N TRP A 28 -88.45 5.74 -21.07
CA TRP A 28 -88.22 4.39 -21.50
C TRP A 28 -87.15 4.27 -22.56
N ALA A 29 -86.97 5.21 -23.48
CA ALA A 29 -85.90 5.25 -24.48
C ALA A 29 -84.55 5.51 -23.85
N LEU A 30 -84.50 6.31 -22.79
CA LEU A 30 -83.24 6.54 -22.02
C LEU A 30 -82.87 5.33 -21.18
N THR A 31 -83.83 4.58 -20.63
CA THR A 31 -83.53 3.33 -19.90
C THR A 31 -83.08 2.21 -20.81
N GLN A 32 -83.57 2.14 -22.05
CA GLN A 32 -83.13 1.16 -23.07
C GLN A 32 -81.67 1.48 -23.54
N LYS A 33 -81.31 2.76 -23.76
CA LYS A 33 -79.93 3.16 -24.10
C LYS A 33 -78.91 2.88 -23.02
N LYS A 34 -79.31 2.88 -21.76
CA LYS A 34 -78.49 2.57 -20.66
C LYS A 34 -78.25 1.08 -20.40
N SER A 35 -79.06 0.21 -20.96
CA SER A 35 -79.05 -1.27 -20.85
C SER A 35 -78.16 -1.96 -21.90
N GLN A 36 -77.68 -1.29 -22.94
CA GLN A 36 -76.84 -1.89 -23.95
C GLN A 36 -75.34 -1.59 -23.79
N SER A 37 -74.91 -0.67 -22.84
CA SER A 37 -73.58 -0.23 -22.73
C SER A 37 -72.71 -0.98 -21.67
N ASN A 38 -73.19 -1.98 -20.95
CA ASN A 38 -72.43 -2.70 -19.93
C ASN A 38 -72.77 -4.19 -19.80
N ARG A 39 -72.76 -4.93 -20.91
CA ARG A 39 -72.50 -6.36 -20.86
C ARG A 39 -71.00 -6.59 -20.98
N VAL A 40 -70.19 -6.10 -19.97
CA VAL A 40 -68.94 -6.74 -19.63
C VAL A 40 -69.29 -8.19 -19.31
N LYS A 41 -68.74 -9.14 -20.06
CA LYS A 41 -68.82 -10.55 -19.72
C LYS A 41 -68.34 -10.67 -18.28
N ARG A 42 -69.24 -10.98 -17.34
CA ARG A 42 -68.88 -11.27 -15.96
C ARG A 42 -67.89 -12.41 -15.97
N GLY A 43 -66.55 -12.11 -15.84
CA GLY A 43 -65.53 -13.14 -15.73
C GLY A 43 -64.14 -12.81 -16.22
N GLU A 44 -63.97 -11.78 -17.06
CA GLU A 44 -62.63 -11.47 -17.56
C GLU A 44 -62.00 -10.33 -16.74
N ILE A 45 -60.89 -10.61 -16.01
CA ILE A 45 -60.13 -9.62 -15.23
C ILE A 45 -59.11 -8.94 -16.14
N PRO A 46 -59.15 -7.60 -16.25
CA PRO A 46 -58.17 -6.87 -17.05
C PRO A 46 -56.78 -6.95 -16.44
N VAL A 47 -55.79 -7.38 -17.20
CA VAL A 47 -54.40 -7.52 -16.74
C VAL A 47 -53.43 -6.90 -17.73
N LEU A 48 -52.36 -6.29 -17.18
CA LEU A 48 -51.20 -5.82 -17.92
C LEU A 48 -50.07 -6.84 -17.78
N LEU A 49 -49.40 -7.12 -18.88
CA LEU A 49 -48.36 -8.13 -18.95
C LEU A 49 -46.98 -7.51 -19.21
N SER A 50 -45.95 -8.14 -18.68
CA SER A 50 -44.57 -7.86 -19.01
C SER A 50 -43.85 -9.16 -19.37
N PRO A 51 -42.98 -9.16 -20.40
CA PRO A 51 -42.24 -10.36 -20.76
C PRO A 51 -41.10 -10.62 -19.78
N VAL A 52 -40.79 -11.89 -19.55
CA VAL A 52 -39.57 -12.34 -18.88
C VAL A 52 -38.39 -12.18 -19.84
N LEU A 53 -37.47 -11.32 -19.54
CA LEU A 53 -36.31 -11.00 -20.37
C LEU A 53 -35.01 -11.48 -19.77
N LYS A 54 -34.07 -11.85 -20.64
CA LYS A 54 -32.68 -11.99 -20.22
C LYS A 54 -31.96 -10.65 -20.30
N LYS A 55 -31.48 -10.17 -19.18
CA LYS A 55 -30.71 -8.93 -19.08
C LYS A 55 -29.49 -9.10 -18.18
N PRO A 56 -28.44 -8.32 -18.40
CA PRO A 56 -27.36 -8.25 -17.42
C PRO A 56 -27.87 -7.60 -16.13
N LEU A 57 -27.71 -8.28 -15.02
CA LEU A 57 -28.05 -7.79 -13.70
C LEU A 57 -26.81 -7.79 -12.82
N SER A 58 -26.48 -6.65 -12.23
CA SER A 58 -25.37 -6.53 -11.30
C SER A 58 -25.88 -6.03 -9.96
N HIS A 59 -25.49 -6.71 -8.91
CA HIS A 59 -25.65 -6.22 -7.54
C HIS A 59 -24.42 -5.39 -7.20
N SER A 60 -24.60 -4.11 -6.91
CA SER A 60 -23.51 -3.22 -6.53
C SER A 60 -23.81 -2.55 -5.20
N LEU A 61 -22.77 -2.40 -4.40
CA LEU A 61 -22.78 -1.66 -3.15
C LEU A 61 -22.22 -0.26 -3.41
N LEU A 62 -22.99 0.77 -3.05
CA LEU A 62 -22.55 2.15 -3.15
C LEU A 62 -21.94 2.58 -1.81
N LEU A 63 -20.68 2.94 -1.81
CA LEU A 63 -19.91 3.41 -0.69
C LEU A 63 -19.36 4.81 -0.98
N THR A 64 -18.84 5.45 0.05
CA THR A 64 -18.06 6.68 -0.08
C THR A 64 -16.66 6.47 0.47
N GLY A 65 -15.71 7.24 0.00
CA GLY A 65 -14.34 7.16 0.48
C GLY A 65 -13.52 8.36 0.04
N ASP A 66 -12.34 8.47 0.65
CA ASP A 66 -11.38 9.51 0.33
C ASP A 66 -10.22 8.93 -0.47
N ILE A 67 -9.79 9.67 -1.49
CA ILE A 67 -8.61 9.31 -2.27
C ILE A 67 -7.38 9.64 -1.44
N SER A 68 -6.56 8.64 -1.20
CA SER A 68 -5.29 8.75 -0.46
C SER A 68 -4.12 8.32 -1.35
N PRO A 69 -2.92 8.84 -1.12
CA PRO A 69 -1.75 8.36 -1.84
C PRO A 69 -1.43 6.91 -1.42
N LEU A 70 -0.82 6.14 -2.32
CA LEU A 70 -0.36 4.80 -1.96
C LEU A 70 0.73 4.85 -0.88
N MET A 71 1.67 5.78 -1.04
CA MET A 71 2.72 6.07 -0.07
C MET A 71 2.84 7.58 0.12
N GLN A 72 3.06 7.98 1.35
CA GLN A 72 3.31 9.37 1.73
C GLN A 72 4.33 9.38 2.85
N VAL A 73 5.30 10.28 2.76
CA VAL A 73 6.33 10.46 3.78
C VAL A 73 6.71 11.92 3.93
N ASP A 74 6.86 12.35 5.17
CA ASP A 74 7.57 13.60 5.48
C ASP A 74 9.06 13.27 5.57
N LEU A 75 9.87 13.95 4.78
CA LEU A 75 11.32 13.76 4.76
C LEU A 75 11.95 14.62 5.84
N PHE A 76 12.62 13.96 6.77
CA PHE A 76 13.38 14.57 7.84
C PHE A 76 14.88 14.44 7.57
N PRO A 77 15.69 15.44 7.89
CA PRO A 77 17.14 15.31 7.85
C PRO A 77 17.60 14.34 8.95
N LYS A 78 18.70 13.63 8.71
CA LYS A 78 19.31 12.74 9.71
C LYS A 78 20.35 13.44 10.58
N VAL A 79 20.74 14.66 10.19
CA VAL A 79 21.74 15.50 10.87
C VAL A 79 21.22 16.94 10.93
N SER A 80 21.71 17.70 11.90
CA SER A 80 21.34 19.12 12.07
C SER A 80 22.27 20.03 11.27
N GLY A 81 21.79 21.19 10.85
CA GLY A 81 22.59 22.22 10.19
C GLY A 81 21.74 23.23 9.43
N TYR A 82 22.36 24.23 8.86
CA TYR A 82 21.66 25.19 8.00
C TYR A 82 21.39 24.60 6.63
N LEU A 83 20.17 24.78 6.13
CA LEU A 83 19.78 24.32 4.81
C LEU A 83 20.43 25.20 3.74
N LYS A 84 21.36 24.65 2.96
CA LYS A 84 22.13 25.37 1.94
C LYS A 84 21.30 25.60 0.68
N LYS A 85 20.61 24.55 0.22
CA LYS A 85 19.77 24.57 -0.99
C LYS A 85 18.60 23.62 -0.86
N VAL A 86 17.49 23.98 -1.52
CA VAL A 86 16.35 23.10 -1.80
C VAL A 86 16.21 23.04 -3.32
N HIS A 87 16.33 21.85 -3.89
CA HIS A 87 16.40 21.62 -5.33
C HIS A 87 15.03 21.38 -5.97
N VAL A 88 13.97 21.32 -5.14
CA VAL A 88 12.63 20.94 -5.61
C VAL A 88 11.61 22.02 -5.29
N ARG A 89 10.54 22.06 -6.09
CA ARG A 89 9.40 22.97 -5.94
C ARG A 89 8.14 22.20 -5.56
N LEU A 90 7.17 22.93 -5.02
CA LEU A 90 5.83 22.40 -4.77
C LEU A 90 5.21 21.89 -6.09
N GLY A 91 4.63 20.68 -6.08
CA GLY A 91 4.03 20.05 -7.25
C GLY A 91 5.03 19.43 -8.23
N GLU A 92 6.34 19.53 -7.98
CA GLU A 92 7.37 18.92 -8.83
C GLU A 92 7.44 17.41 -8.62
N PHE A 93 7.56 16.69 -9.73
CA PHE A 93 7.82 15.26 -9.69
C PHE A 93 9.31 14.98 -9.55
N VAL A 94 9.66 14.09 -8.63
CA VAL A 94 11.04 13.66 -8.37
C VAL A 94 11.17 12.16 -8.54
N SER A 95 12.32 11.73 -9.04
CA SER A 95 12.68 10.32 -9.14
C SER A 95 13.29 9.81 -7.83
N GLN A 96 13.24 8.51 -7.60
CA GLN A 96 13.96 7.88 -6.49
C GLN A 96 15.44 8.26 -6.52
N ASP A 97 16.04 8.47 -5.35
CA ASP A 97 17.43 8.91 -5.11
C ASP A 97 17.75 10.31 -5.66
N GLN A 98 16.78 11.04 -6.27
CA GLN A 98 16.98 12.42 -6.66
C GLN A 98 17.23 13.30 -5.43
N MET A 99 18.18 14.26 -5.56
CA MET A 99 18.49 15.20 -4.48
C MET A 99 17.35 16.18 -4.27
N ILE A 100 16.85 16.24 -3.03
CA ILE A 100 15.78 17.13 -2.59
C ILE A 100 16.34 18.40 -1.98
N ALA A 101 17.30 18.25 -1.07
CA ALA A 101 17.88 19.36 -0.34
C ALA A 101 19.30 19.04 0.14
N GLU A 102 20.06 20.09 0.41
CA GLU A 102 21.41 20.01 0.94
C GLU A 102 21.53 20.87 2.21
N ILE A 103 22.05 20.26 3.26
CA ILE A 103 22.49 20.94 4.48
C ILE A 103 23.94 21.43 4.25
N ASP A 104 24.35 22.52 4.88
CA ASP A 104 25.73 22.96 4.87
C ASP A 104 26.63 21.85 5.43
N ASP A 105 27.47 21.33 4.58
CA ASP A 105 28.31 20.15 4.83
C ASP A 105 29.72 20.50 5.33
N THR A 106 30.04 21.80 5.47
CA THR A 106 31.39 22.30 5.75
C THR A 106 31.96 21.66 7.03
N GLU A 107 31.23 21.67 8.13
CA GLU A 107 31.69 21.08 9.38
C GLU A 107 31.86 19.55 9.28
N TYR A 108 30.93 18.87 8.63
CA TYR A 108 30.97 17.41 8.41
C TYR A 108 32.15 17.01 7.53
N PHE A 109 32.41 17.77 6.47
CA PHE A 109 33.56 17.59 5.57
C PHE A 109 34.89 17.77 6.31
N LEU A 110 35.02 18.85 7.10
CA LEU A 110 36.22 19.08 7.91
C LEU A 110 36.43 17.96 8.92
N LYS A 111 35.38 17.43 9.53
CA LYS A 111 35.48 16.32 10.47
C LYS A 111 35.97 15.03 9.79
N VAL A 112 35.49 14.73 8.58
CA VAL A 112 36.03 13.64 7.76
C VAL A 112 37.51 13.81 7.50
N LYS A 113 37.95 15.03 7.14
CA LYS A 113 39.38 15.33 6.90
C LYS A 113 40.25 15.16 8.14
N GLU A 114 39.76 15.60 9.32
CA GLU A 114 40.42 15.38 10.58
C GLU A 114 40.66 13.88 10.87
N VAL A 115 39.59 13.07 10.69
CA VAL A 115 39.70 11.62 10.95
C VAL A 115 40.53 10.91 9.88
N GLU A 116 40.48 11.33 8.60
CA GLU A 116 41.39 10.84 7.55
C GLU A 116 42.85 11.03 7.93
N ALA A 117 43.21 12.19 8.47
CA ALA A 117 44.59 12.46 8.95
C ALA A 117 44.98 11.54 10.12
N LYS A 118 44.05 11.27 11.04
CA LYS A 118 44.31 10.33 12.17
C LYS A 118 44.50 8.89 11.66
N VAL A 119 43.69 8.44 10.69
CA VAL A 119 43.87 7.12 10.04
C VAL A 119 45.24 7.03 9.38
N ALA A 120 45.67 8.07 8.66
CA ALA A 120 46.96 8.12 8.00
C ALA A 120 48.11 8.05 9.03
N GLN A 121 47.99 8.75 10.15
CA GLN A 121 48.98 8.73 11.26
C GLN A 121 49.12 7.30 11.84
N VAL A 122 48.02 6.65 12.20
CA VAL A 122 48.07 5.28 12.79
C VAL A 122 48.57 4.27 11.76
N ARG A 123 48.24 4.46 10.48
CA ARG A 123 48.73 3.61 9.39
C ARG A 123 50.26 3.73 9.23
N ALA A 124 50.79 4.94 9.25
CA ALA A 124 52.21 5.15 9.19
C ALA A 124 52.95 4.53 10.43
N GLN A 125 52.33 4.61 11.61
CA GLN A 125 52.86 3.96 12.81
C GLN A 125 52.87 2.42 12.68
N LEU A 126 51.82 1.83 12.11
CA LEU A 126 51.76 0.39 11.85
C LEU A 126 52.81 -0.03 10.83
N GLU A 127 53.04 0.75 9.79
CA GLU A 127 54.05 0.50 8.76
C GLU A 127 55.47 0.57 9.37
N GLU A 128 55.75 1.54 10.22
CA GLU A 128 57.00 1.64 10.97
C GLU A 128 57.24 0.38 11.79
N ILE A 129 56.23 -0.06 12.57
CA ILE A 129 56.30 -1.28 13.37
C ILE A 129 56.49 -2.53 12.53
N GLN A 130 55.87 -2.60 11.34
CA GLN A 130 55.98 -3.73 10.42
C GLN A 130 57.30 -3.77 9.67
N THR A 131 57.87 -2.61 9.33
CA THR A 131 59.20 -2.50 8.68
C THR A 131 60.31 -2.96 9.65
N GLY A 132 60.06 -2.81 10.95
CA GLY A 132 60.98 -3.29 12.00
C GLY A 132 62.25 -2.43 12.13
N THR A 133 63.32 -3.06 12.66
CA THR A 133 64.60 -2.39 12.93
C THR A 133 65.27 -1.97 11.62
N ARG A 134 65.89 -0.80 11.60
CA ARG A 134 66.62 -0.28 10.43
C ARG A 134 67.77 -1.21 10.04
N ILE A 135 68.02 -1.35 8.74
CA ILE A 135 69.03 -2.24 8.17
C ILE A 135 70.42 -1.88 8.75
N GLU A 136 70.71 -0.59 9.00
CA GLU A 136 71.95 -0.11 9.55
C GLU A 136 72.17 -0.60 11.00
N GLU A 137 71.10 -0.59 11.83
CA GLU A 137 71.15 -1.05 13.20
C GLU A 137 71.36 -2.58 13.26
N LEU A 138 70.67 -3.34 12.37
CA LEU A 138 70.90 -4.77 12.25
C LEU A 138 72.35 -5.09 11.85
N ARG A 139 72.89 -4.38 10.85
CA ARG A 139 74.28 -4.55 10.40
C ARG A 139 75.29 -4.23 11.55
N GLN A 140 75.05 -3.16 12.30
CA GLN A 140 75.86 -2.81 13.45
C GLN A 140 75.86 -3.90 14.53
N ALA A 141 74.71 -4.47 14.84
CA ALA A 141 74.59 -5.58 15.78
C ALA A 141 75.29 -6.88 15.26
N GLU A 142 75.18 -7.16 13.95
CA GLU A 142 75.87 -8.27 13.32
C GLU A 142 77.41 -8.16 13.40
N GLU A 143 77.95 -6.96 13.17
CA GLU A 143 79.39 -6.71 13.35
C GLU A 143 79.82 -6.79 14.81
N ALA A 144 78.97 -6.37 15.75
CA ALA A 144 79.25 -6.53 17.20
C ALA A 144 79.31 -8.01 17.61
N VAL A 145 78.39 -8.86 17.09
CA VAL A 145 78.48 -10.33 17.30
C VAL A 145 79.76 -10.90 16.74
N LYS A 146 80.14 -10.51 15.54
CA LYS A 146 81.38 -10.98 14.87
C LYS A 146 82.63 -10.60 15.68
N GLN A 147 82.72 -9.37 16.21
CA GLN A 147 83.80 -8.94 17.10
C GLN A 147 83.85 -9.76 18.39
N ALA A 148 82.71 -9.97 19.07
CA ALA A 148 82.57 -10.76 20.24
C ALA A 148 82.96 -12.23 20.03
N LEU A 149 82.57 -12.80 18.89
CA LEU A 149 82.97 -14.17 18.48
C LEU A 149 84.47 -14.29 18.31
N SER A 150 85.13 -13.35 17.64
CA SER A 150 86.58 -13.35 17.48
C SER A 150 87.33 -13.27 18.82
N ARG A 151 86.81 -12.48 19.78
CA ARG A 151 87.36 -12.42 21.11
C ARG A 151 87.16 -13.72 21.88
N PHE A 152 86.00 -14.31 21.82
CA PHE A 152 85.69 -15.61 22.41
C PHE A 152 86.58 -16.73 21.86
N GLU A 153 86.76 -16.82 20.57
CA GLU A 153 87.62 -17.82 19.93
C GLU A 153 89.10 -17.67 20.40
N ASN A 154 89.61 -16.43 20.47
CA ASN A 154 90.93 -16.16 20.95
C ASN A 154 91.10 -16.52 22.46
N ALA A 155 90.13 -16.16 23.30
CA ALA A 155 90.15 -16.48 24.75
C ALA A 155 90.04 -18.00 24.97
N ARG A 156 89.23 -18.73 24.14
CA ARG A 156 89.11 -20.18 24.18
C ARG A 156 90.43 -20.86 23.85
N LEU A 157 91.09 -20.46 22.79
CA LEU A 157 92.37 -21.01 22.39
C LEU A 157 93.46 -20.71 23.47
N GLN A 158 93.42 -19.54 24.04
CA GLN A 158 94.37 -19.16 25.15
C GLN A 158 94.13 -20.00 26.43
N ARG A 159 92.85 -20.21 26.81
CA ARG A 159 92.45 -21.06 27.90
C ARG A 159 92.90 -22.50 27.70
N GLU A 160 92.61 -23.12 26.49
CA GLU A 160 93.02 -24.47 26.15
C GLU A 160 94.55 -24.64 26.20
N ARG A 161 95.29 -23.67 25.72
CA ARG A 161 96.73 -23.63 25.81
C ARG A 161 97.26 -23.56 27.26
N MET A 162 96.68 -22.67 28.09
CA MET A 162 97.06 -22.53 29.48
C MET A 162 96.67 -23.77 30.29
N GLU A 163 95.56 -24.42 30.03
CA GLU A 163 95.14 -25.67 30.63
C GLU A 163 96.19 -26.79 30.37
N ALA A 164 96.61 -26.96 29.12
CA ALA A 164 97.58 -27.93 28.73
C ALA A 164 99.01 -27.70 29.37
N LEU A 165 99.38 -26.42 29.56
CA LEU A 165 100.61 -26.03 30.26
C LEU A 165 100.51 -26.21 31.79
N TYR A 166 99.31 -25.92 32.35
CA TYR A 166 99.12 -26.14 33.80
C TYR A 166 99.10 -27.61 34.18
N GLN A 167 98.50 -28.48 33.36
CA GLN A 167 98.61 -29.94 33.55
C GLN A 167 99.98 -30.48 33.48
N ARG A 168 100.90 -29.81 32.72
CA ARG A 168 102.32 -30.14 32.67
C ARG A 168 103.19 -29.48 33.70
N GLY A 169 102.63 -28.69 34.61
CA GLY A 169 103.29 -27.96 35.65
C GLY A 169 104.17 -26.79 35.18
N VAL A 170 103.99 -26.26 33.98
CA VAL A 170 104.78 -25.19 33.36
C VAL A 170 104.26 -23.76 33.78
N VAL A 171 102.98 -23.61 34.09
CA VAL A 171 102.37 -22.32 34.53
C VAL A 171 101.72 -22.48 35.86
N SER A 172 101.53 -21.36 36.56
CA SER A 172 100.86 -21.33 37.87
C SER A 172 99.36 -21.46 37.76
N LYS A 173 98.68 -21.90 38.85
CA LYS A 173 97.22 -21.93 38.93
C LYS A 173 96.60 -20.56 38.69
N LYS A 174 97.25 -19.50 39.19
CA LYS A 174 96.78 -18.13 38.99
C LYS A 174 96.69 -17.73 37.51
N GLU A 175 97.71 -18.14 36.72
CA GLU A 175 97.70 -17.84 35.25
C GLU A 175 96.62 -18.63 34.50
N TRP A 176 96.34 -19.87 34.89
CA TRP A 176 95.23 -20.64 34.33
C TRP A 176 93.89 -20.03 34.77
N ASP A 177 93.70 -19.69 36.11
CA ASP A 177 92.47 -19.06 36.61
C ASP A 177 92.19 -17.75 35.86
N LEU A 178 93.21 -16.95 35.51
CA LEU A 178 93.04 -15.71 34.75
C LEU A 178 92.54 -15.99 33.32
N ALA A 179 93.13 -16.97 32.59
CA ALA A 179 92.72 -17.33 31.27
C ALA A 179 91.30 -17.92 31.26
N ASP A 180 90.87 -18.70 32.29
CA ASP A 180 89.52 -19.22 32.44
C ASP A 180 88.55 -18.09 32.73
N MET A 181 88.95 -17.11 33.53
CA MET A 181 88.12 -15.90 33.75
C MET A 181 87.96 -15.08 32.49
N GLU A 182 89.02 -14.83 31.70
CA GLU A 182 88.93 -14.13 30.41
C GLU A 182 88.08 -14.84 29.44
N PHE A 183 88.12 -16.19 29.33
CA PHE A 183 87.23 -17.02 28.51
C PHE A 183 85.78 -16.82 28.96
N LYS A 184 85.40 -16.94 30.21
CA LYS A 184 84.07 -16.76 30.73
C LYS A 184 83.49 -15.34 30.46
N VAL A 185 84.36 -14.31 30.60
CA VAL A 185 83.97 -12.94 30.25
C VAL A 185 83.63 -12.82 28.70
N ALA A 186 84.49 -13.41 27.83
CA ALA A 186 84.29 -13.35 26.41
C ALA A 186 83.09 -14.17 26.01
N GLU A 187 82.82 -15.32 26.63
CA GLU A 187 81.58 -16.12 26.44
C GLU A 187 80.31 -15.35 26.79
N ALA A 188 80.31 -14.68 27.99
CA ALA A 188 79.17 -13.87 28.38
C ALA A 188 78.94 -12.68 27.45
N GLN A 189 80.03 -12.05 26.98
CA GLN A 189 79.93 -10.94 26.02
C GLN A 189 79.36 -11.39 24.68
N LEU A 190 79.76 -12.58 24.15
CA LEU A 190 79.20 -13.17 22.91
C LEU A 190 77.72 -13.45 23.07
N GLY A 191 77.34 -14.13 24.19
CA GLY A 191 75.91 -14.39 24.46
C GLY A 191 75.07 -13.11 24.52
N SER A 192 75.57 -12.08 25.22
CA SER A 192 74.85 -10.77 25.25
C SER A 192 74.71 -10.13 23.88
N SER A 193 75.75 -10.17 23.05
CA SER A 193 75.67 -9.62 21.68
C SER A 193 74.72 -10.41 20.77
N GLN A 194 74.71 -11.75 20.92
CA GLN A 194 73.77 -12.62 20.18
C GLN A 194 72.31 -12.36 20.58
N GLU A 195 72.02 -12.28 21.84
CA GLU A 195 70.67 -11.97 22.33
C GLU A 195 70.19 -10.56 21.89
N HIS A 196 71.10 -9.58 21.88
CA HIS A 196 70.79 -8.26 21.34
C HIS A 196 70.45 -8.28 19.87
N LEU A 197 71.23 -8.97 19.03
CA LEU A 197 70.94 -9.14 17.62
C LEU A 197 69.61 -9.87 17.39
N LYS A 198 69.30 -10.88 18.18
CA LYS A 198 68.06 -11.64 18.13
C LYS A 198 66.85 -10.72 18.42
N LEU A 199 66.91 -9.90 19.49
CA LEU A 199 65.88 -8.94 19.80
C LEU A 199 65.61 -7.91 18.68
N LEU A 200 66.71 -7.44 18.03
CA LEU A 200 66.58 -6.53 16.89
C LEU A 200 65.95 -7.21 15.65
N ARG A 201 66.25 -8.48 15.43
CA ARG A 201 65.68 -9.27 14.32
C ARG A 201 64.20 -9.62 14.57
N GLU A 202 63.83 -9.93 15.77
CA GLU A 202 62.45 -10.19 16.17
C GLU A 202 61.57 -8.94 16.02
N GLY A 203 62.18 -7.74 16.19
CA GLY A 203 61.48 -6.48 16.04
C GLY A 203 60.42 -6.24 17.11
N ALA A 204 59.35 -5.52 16.76
CA ALA A 204 58.25 -5.24 17.70
C ALA A 204 57.50 -6.52 18.04
N ARG A 205 57.12 -6.65 19.34
CA ARG A 205 56.34 -7.80 19.81
C ARG A 205 55.01 -7.93 19.06
N GLN A 206 54.54 -9.16 18.90
CA GLN A 206 53.29 -9.45 18.20
C GLN A 206 52.11 -8.70 18.81
N GLU A 207 52.05 -8.60 20.13
CA GLU A 207 50.97 -7.91 20.84
C GLU A 207 50.91 -6.42 20.48
N VAL A 208 52.09 -5.78 20.30
CA VAL A 208 52.17 -4.36 19.89
C VAL A 208 51.65 -4.18 18.47
N ARG A 209 52.00 -5.10 17.55
CA ARG A 209 51.51 -5.09 16.19
C ARG A 209 49.99 -5.28 16.15
N GLU A 210 49.47 -6.28 16.87
CA GLU A 210 48.02 -6.55 16.95
C GLU A 210 47.27 -5.38 17.58
N ALA A 211 47.79 -4.78 18.64
CA ALA A 211 47.15 -3.60 19.25
C ALA A 211 47.11 -2.40 18.30
N THR A 212 48.20 -2.15 17.54
CA THR A 212 48.25 -1.04 16.58
C THR A 212 47.33 -1.31 15.38
N GLN A 213 47.25 -2.56 14.93
CA GLN A 213 46.32 -2.97 13.86
C GLN A 213 44.87 -2.83 14.32
N ALA A 214 44.54 -3.21 15.55
CA ALA A 214 43.22 -2.98 16.13
C ALA A 214 42.88 -1.49 16.22
N LYS A 215 43.86 -0.64 16.59
CA LYS A 215 43.70 0.80 16.61
C LYS A 215 43.45 1.41 15.22
N LEU A 216 44.15 0.89 14.18
CA LEU A 216 43.88 1.30 12.80
C LEU A 216 42.44 0.98 12.39
N LYS A 217 41.98 -0.24 12.69
CA LYS A 217 40.61 -0.68 12.40
C LYS A 217 39.57 0.17 13.13
N GLU A 218 39.84 0.54 14.37
CA GLU A 218 38.99 1.48 15.15
C GLU A 218 38.87 2.84 14.41
N MET A 219 40.03 3.43 14.03
CA MET A 219 40.04 4.73 13.35
C MET A 219 39.35 4.67 11.95
N GLU A 220 39.54 3.59 11.21
CA GLU A 220 38.84 3.37 9.94
C GLU A 220 37.33 3.25 10.14
N SER A 221 36.87 2.64 11.24
CA SER A 221 35.47 2.56 11.59
C SER A 221 34.88 3.93 11.92
N ILE A 222 35.63 4.76 12.66
CA ILE A 222 35.24 6.15 12.95
C ILE A 222 35.19 6.97 11.65
N LEU A 223 36.16 6.79 10.75
CA LEU A 223 36.17 7.45 9.45
C LEU A 223 34.91 7.10 8.62
N LYS A 224 34.55 5.84 8.61
CA LYS A 224 33.32 5.37 7.94
C LYS A 224 32.08 6.03 8.54
N GLN A 225 32.01 6.15 9.86
CA GLN A 225 30.89 6.81 10.55
C GLN A 225 30.80 8.29 10.16
N GLU A 226 31.90 9.02 10.13
CA GLU A 226 31.88 10.44 9.76
C GLU A 226 31.54 10.65 8.27
N ARG A 227 31.97 9.75 7.38
CA ARG A 227 31.56 9.77 5.96
C ARG A 227 30.06 9.55 5.79
N VAL A 228 29.46 8.66 6.58
CA VAL A 228 28.01 8.45 6.59
C VAL A 228 27.27 9.69 7.11
N ARG A 229 27.80 10.37 8.13
CA ARG A 229 27.24 11.65 8.61
C ARG A 229 27.30 12.74 7.54
N LEU A 230 28.40 12.82 6.82
CA LEU A 230 28.56 13.73 5.67
C LEU A 230 27.54 13.41 4.55
N GLU A 231 27.30 12.14 4.25
CA GLU A 231 26.28 11.78 3.26
C GLU A 231 24.86 12.14 3.72
N TYR A 232 24.59 12.11 5.03
CA TYR A 232 23.31 12.54 5.59
C TYR A 232 23.01 14.04 5.45
N THR A 233 23.99 14.87 5.08
CA THR A 233 23.75 16.27 4.70
C THR A 233 22.99 16.40 3.37
N LYS A 234 22.98 15.34 2.55
CA LYS A 234 22.31 15.26 1.28
C LYS A 234 21.00 14.51 1.41
N ILE A 235 19.89 15.22 1.33
CA ILE A 235 18.56 14.65 1.50
C ILE A 235 18.04 14.21 0.14
N ARG A 236 17.73 12.91 -0.01
CA ARG A 236 17.28 12.30 -1.26
C ARG A 236 15.88 11.73 -1.15
N ALA A 237 15.20 11.62 -2.28
CA ALA A 237 13.88 11.00 -2.38
C ALA A 237 13.96 9.48 -2.15
N PRO A 238 13.23 8.89 -1.18
CA PRO A 238 13.24 7.45 -0.93
C PRO A 238 12.47 6.65 -2.01
N PHE A 239 11.59 7.30 -2.75
CA PHE A 239 10.84 6.75 -3.88
C PHE A 239 10.46 7.87 -4.85
N SER A 240 10.05 7.49 -6.07
CA SER A 240 9.57 8.47 -7.07
C SER A 240 8.17 8.97 -6.72
N GLY A 241 7.97 10.28 -6.77
CA GLY A 241 6.69 10.89 -6.39
C GLY A 241 6.64 12.40 -6.64
N GLU A 242 5.59 13.04 -6.16
CA GLU A 242 5.35 14.48 -6.27
C GLU A 242 5.55 15.15 -4.91
N ILE A 243 6.15 16.35 -4.89
CA ILE A 243 6.30 17.15 -3.68
C ILE A 243 4.97 17.79 -3.34
N ALA A 244 4.28 17.25 -2.33
CA ALA A 244 2.97 17.74 -1.90
C ALA A 244 3.08 18.98 -1.00
N ARG A 245 4.17 19.09 -0.22
CA ARG A 245 4.43 20.27 0.64
C ARG A 245 5.93 20.51 0.76
N ARG A 246 6.30 21.77 0.94
CA ARG A 246 7.63 22.21 1.36
C ARG A 246 7.47 22.98 2.66
N TYR A 247 8.19 22.56 3.71
CA TYR A 247 8.04 23.11 5.05
C TYR A 247 9.09 24.16 5.39
N VAL A 248 10.23 24.13 4.70
CA VAL A 248 11.40 24.96 5.02
C VAL A 248 12.01 25.58 3.76
N ASP A 249 12.67 26.70 3.96
CA ASP A 249 13.40 27.45 2.94
C ASP A 249 14.92 27.40 3.15
N PRO A 250 15.74 27.65 2.11
CA PRO A 250 17.19 27.80 2.27
C PRO A 250 17.54 28.83 3.33
N GLY A 251 18.57 28.57 4.14
CA GLY A 251 18.97 29.37 5.29
C GLY A 251 18.30 29.02 6.62
N THR A 252 17.31 28.12 6.61
CA THR A 252 16.66 27.63 7.84
C THR A 252 17.57 26.63 8.55
N LEU A 253 17.67 26.73 9.89
CA LEU A 253 18.30 25.71 10.73
C LEU A 253 17.34 24.51 10.85
N VAL A 254 17.76 23.34 10.41
CA VAL A 254 16.98 22.12 10.44
C VAL A 254 17.62 21.08 11.38
N SER A 255 16.78 20.18 11.90
CA SER A 255 17.15 19.10 12.81
C SER A 255 16.35 17.83 12.46
N PRO A 256 16.68 16.65 13.02
CA PRO A 256 15.93 15.41 12.80
C PRO A 256 14.43 15.46 13.16
N SER A 257 13.98 16.49 13.84
CA SER A 257 12.56 16.75 14.14
C SER A 257 11.89 17.74 13.19
N THR A 258 12.63 18.37 12.26
CA THR A 258 12.12 19.39 11.33
C THR A 258 11.85 18.77 9.98
N PRO A 259 10.59 18.61 9.53
CA PRO A 259 10.29 18.10 8.20
C PRO A 259 10.74 19.09 7.13
N ILE A 260 11.30 18.61 6.03
CA ILE A 260 11.78 19.42 4.91
C ILE A 260 10.73 19.50 3.80
N VAL A 261 10.27 18.33 3.33
CA VAL A 261 9.22 18.21 2.33
C VAL A 261 8.33 17.02 2.64
N ASN A 262 7.08 17.08 2.15
CA ASN A 262 6.18 15.93 2.07
C ASN A 262 6.22 15.38 0.65
N LEU A 263 6.57 14.10 0.52
CA LEU A 263 6.64 13.37 -0.75
C LEU A 263 5.50 12.37 -0.82
N VAL A 264 4.74 12.39 -1.93
CA VAL A 264 3.59 11.49 -2.16
C VAL A 264 3.77 10.71 -3.45
N HIS A 265 3.43 9.44 -3.43
CA HIS A 265 3.38 8.61 -4.63
C HIS A 265 2.02 8.82 -5.30
N THR A 266 2.01 9.33 -6.55
CA THR A 266 0.80 9.75 -7.27
C THR A 266 0.46 8.91 -8.49
N ASP A 267 1.34 8.04 -8.98
CA ASP A 267 1.09 7.20 -10.17
C ASP A 267 0.08 6.09 -9.88
N MET A 268 -0.08 5.75 -8.61
CA MET A 268 -1.14 4.90 -8.07
C MET A 268 -1.71 5.55 -6.81
N VAL A 269 -3.02 5.60 -6.71
CA VAL A 269 -3.71 6.09 -5.52
C VAL A 269 -4.61 5.00 -4.95
N LYS A 270 -5.02 5.15 -3.71
CA LYS A 270 -5.98 4.26 -3.07
C LYS A 270 -7.20 5.02 -2.60
N VAL A 271 -8.35 4.38 -2.64
CA VAL A 271 -9.54 4.83 -1.94
C VAL A 271 -9.71 3.94 -0.71
N VAL A 272 -9.87 4.56 0.44
CA VAL A 272 -10.23 3.88 1.69
C VAL A 272 -11.73 3.96 1.81
N ALA A 273 -12.41 2.82 1.66
CA ALA A 273 -13.86 2.71 1.76
C ALA A 273 -14.24 1.92 3.01
N ASN A 274 -15.26 2.40 3.71
CA ASN A 274 -15.79 1.74 4.90
C ASN A 274 -16.99 0.87 4.52
N ILE A 275 -16.84 -0.45 4.70
CA ILE A 275 -17.82 -1.46 4.33
C ILE A 275 -18.61 -1.85 5.58
N PRO A 276 -19.95 -1.74 5.59
CA PRO A 276 -20.79 -2.17 6.72
C PRO A 276 -20.63 -3.66 7.04
N GLU A 277 -20.73 -4.01 8.32
CA GLU A 277 -20.58 -5.39 8.83
C GLU A 277 -21.43 -6.42 8.06
N LYS A 278 -22.69 -6.08 7.76
CA LYS A 278 -23.62 -6.95 7.03
C LYS A 278 -23.16 -7.34 5.62
N GLU A 279 -22.32 -6.54 5.00
CA GLU A 279 -21.83 -6.74 3.62
C GLU A 279 -20.48 -7.48 3.58
N ILE A 280 -19.81 -7.64 4.72
CA ILE A 280 -18.48 -8.28 4.80
C ILE A 280 -18.44 -9.68 4.16
N PRO A 281 -19.44 -10.57 4.37
CA PRO A 281 -19.40 -11.91 3.76
C PRO A 281 -19.40 -11.89 2.23
N LEU A 282 -19.81 -10.80 1.60
CA LEU A 282 -19.92 -10.65 0.15
C LEU A 282 -18.64 -10.07 -0.48
N ILE A 283 -17.72 -9.55 0.34
CA ILE A 283 -16.55 -8.81 -0.13
C ILE A 283 -15.34 -9.75 -0.23
N GLN A 284 -14.63 -9.66 -1.34
CA GLN A 284 -13.43 -10.46 -1.59
C GLN A 284 -12.31 -9.59 -2.21
N LEU A 285 -11.07 -9.99 -1.97
CA LEU A 285 -9.91 -9.38 -2.64
C LEU A 285 -10.02 -9.53 -4.16
N GLY A 286 -9.61 -8.49 -4.89
CA GLY A 286 -9.65 -8.45 -6.35
C GLY A 286 -10.99 -8.03 -6.96
N MET A 287 -12.05 -7.82 -6.15
CA MET A 287 -13.33 -7.30 -6.66
C MET A 287 -13.14 -5.95 -7.35
N LYS A 288 -13.84 -5.79 -8.47
CA LYS A 288 -13.83 -4.55 -9.26
C LYS A 288 -14.66 -3.47 -8.57
N ALA A 289 -14.14 -2.26 -8.59
CA ALA A 289 -14.80 -1.07 -8.11
C ALA A 289 -14.76 0.03 -9.16
N LYS A 290 -15.89 0.71 -9.34
CA LYS A 290 -15.98 1.95 -10.12
C LYS A 290 -15.90 3.13 -9.17
N ILE A 291 -14.99 4.03 -9.46
CA ILE A 291 -14.68 5.18 -8.65
C ILE A 291 -15.20 6.42 -9.38
N LEU A 292 -16.06 7.17 -8.72
CA LEU A 292 -16.72 8.36 -9.26
C LEU A 292 -16.36 9.58 -8.40
N PRO A 293 -15.20 10.21 -8.68
CA PRO A 293 -14.79 11.39 -7.93
C PRO A 293 -15.71 12.57 -8.20
N GLU A 294 -16.11 13.31 -7.18
CA GLU A 294 -16.97 14.49 -7.35
C GLU A 294 -16.28 15.61 -8.15
N ALA A 295 -14.95 15.69 -8.09
CA ALA A 295 -14.16 16.62 -8.89
C ALA A 295 -14.22 16.37 -10.41
N PHE A 296 -14.67 15.18 -10.86
CA PHE A 296 -14.76 14.81 -12.27
C PHE A 296 -16.14 14.18 -12.59
N PRO A 297 -17.22 15.00 -12.61
CA PRO A 297 -18.57 14.50 -12.88
C PRO A 297 -18.65 13.73 -14.21
N GLY A 298 -19.26 12.55 -14.17
CA GLY A 298 -19.45 11.69 -15.35
C GLY A 298 -18.20 10.90 -15.78
N ARG A 299 -17.07 11.03 -15.09
CA ARG A 299 -15.86 10.26 -15.37
C ARG A 299 -15.71 9.11 -14.37
N VAL A 300 -15.63 7.90 -14.90
CA VAL A 300 -15.45 6.69 -14.09
C VAL A 300 -13.98 6.26 -14.15
N PHE A 301 -13.41 5.96 -12.97
CA PHE A 301 -12.11 5.34 -12.85
C PHE A 301 -12.31 3.92 -12.34
N GLU A 302 -11.50 2.99 -12.81
CA GLU A 302 -11.57 1.59 -12.40
C GLU A 302 -10.50 1.28 -11.37
N GLY A 303 -10.91 0.57 -10.33
CA GLY A 303 -10.03 0.07 -9.28
C GLY A 303 -10.38 -1.35 -8.89
N LYS A 304 -9.56 -1.92 -8.00
CA LYS A 304 -9.79 -3.25 -7.41
C LYS A 304 -9.51 -3.20 -5.92
N ILE A 305 -10.27 -3.98 -5.15
CA ILE A 305 -9.97 -4.20 -3.73
C ILE A 305 -8.61 -4.90 -3.63
N ALA A 306 -7.63 -4.21 -3.08
CA ALA A 306 -6.29 -4.72 -2.88
C ALA A 306 -6.06 -5.24 -1.46
N GLN A 307 -6.70 -4.58 -0.47
CA GLN A 307 -6.57 -4.94 0.94
C GLN A 307 -7.91 -4.78 1.66
N ILE A 308 -8.15 -5.63 2.64
CA ILE A 308 -9.28 -5.56 3.57
C ILE A 308 -8.69 -5.65 4.96
N SER A 309 -9.06 -4.73 5.86
CA SER A 309 -8.63 -4.78 7.26
C SER A 309 -9.06 -6.08 7.91
N SER A 310 -8.28 -6.60 8.84
CA SER A 310 -8.67 -7.76 9.66
C SER A 310 -9.48 -7.37 10.91
N ALA A 311 -9.61 -6.08 11.19
CA ALA A 311 -10.30 -5.57 12.37
C ALA A 311 -11.50 -4.71 11.98
N LEU A 312 -12.61 -4.90 12.68
CA LEU A 312 -13.82 -4.09 12.59
C LEU A 312 -13.65 -2.83 13.45
N GLU A 313 -13.98 -1.68 12.89
CA GLU A 313 -14.09 -0.43 13.67
C GLU A 313 -15.40 -0.45 14.45
N MET A 314 -15.30 -0.57 15.77
CA MET A 314 -16.46 -0.75 16.64
C MET A 314 -17.40 0.46 16.68
N SER A 315 -16.85 1.66 16.51
CA SER A 315 -17.63 2.92 16.57
C SER A 315 -18.59 3.07 15.41
N THR A 316 -18.20 2.61 14.22
CA THR A 316 -18.96 2.71 12.97
C THR A 316 -19.54 1.37 12.51
N ARG A 317 -19.14 0.25 13.12
CA ARG A 317 -19.45 -1.11 12.68
C ARG A 317 -19.12 -1.34 11.20
N THR A 318 -17.93 -0.89 10.80
CA THR A 318 -17.44 -1.02 9.42
C THR A 318 -16.06 -1.66 9.40
N ILE A 319 -15.72 -2.29 8.29
CA ILE A 319 -14.37 -2.72 7.98
C ILE A 319 -13.79 -1.86 6.86
N GLN A 320 -12.52 -1.52 6.96
CA GLN A 320 -11.86 -0.73 5.92
C GLN A 320 -11.39 -1.63 4.78
N ALA A 321 -11.69 -1.22 3.54
CA ALA A 321 -11.13 -1.80 2.33
C ALA A 321 -10.36 -0.73 1.56
N GLU A 322 -9.16 -1.10 1.11
CA GLU A 322 -8.34 -0.28 0.23
C GLU A 322 -8.51 -0.72 -1.22
N ILE A 323 -8.92 0.22 -2.05
CA ILE A 323 -9.15 0.02 -3.47
C ILE A 323 -8.06 0.76 -4.22
N TYR A 324 -7.20 0.02 -4.94
CA TYR A 324 -6.09 0.61 -5.69
C TYR A 324 -6.52 1.00 -7.09
N ILE A 325 -6.10 2.20 -7.52
CA ILE A 325 -6.51 2.83 -8.78
C ILE A 325 -5.25 3.31 -9.50
N PRO A 326 -4.98 2.84 -10.73
CA PRO A 326 -3.93 3.40 -11.57
C PRO A 326 -4.22 4.88 -11.91
N ASN A 327 -3.26 5.75 -11.68
CA ASN A 327 -3.40 7.20 -11.85
C ASN A 327 -2.28 7.79 -12.72
N LEU A 328 -1.91 7.11 -13.80
CA LEU A 328 -0.79 7.48 -14.68
C LEU A 328 -0.89 8.92 -15.23
N LYS A 329 -2.11 9.45 -15.37
CA LYS A 329 -2.34 10.84 -15.78
C LYS A 329 -2.33 11.82 -14.61
N ARG A 330 -2.15 11.33 -13.36
CA ARG A 330 -2.10 12.11 -12.11
C ARG A 330 -3.28 13.06 -11.91
N LEU A 331 -4.46 12.66 -12.44
CA LEU A 331 -5.70 13.45 -12.33
C LEU A 331 -6.29 13.37 -10.93
N LEU A 332 -6.23 12.17 -10.33
CA LEU A 332 -6.73 11.95 -8.98
C LEU A 332 -5.71 12.48 -7.98
N LYS A 333 -6.13 13.44 -7.17
CA LYS A 333 -5.27 14.03 -6.14
C LYS A 333 -5.68 13.51 -4.76
N PRO A 334 -4.73 13.19 -3.88
CA PRO A 334 -5.01 12.88 -2.47
C PRO A 334 -5.86 13.96 -1.82
N GLY A 335 -6.83 13.56 -1.01
CA GLY A 335 -7.81 14.45 -0.39
C GLY A 335 -9.10 14.66 -1.18
N MET A 336 -9.22 14.11 -2.40
CA MET A 336 -10.49 14.15 -3.15
C MET A 336 -11.48 13.16 -2.57
N PHE A 337 -12.73 13.59 -2.42
CA PHE A 337 -13.86 12.75 -2.06
C PHE A 337 -14.40 12.01 -3.27
N THR A 338 -14.84 10.76 -3.09
CA THR A 338 -15.36 9.93 -4.17
C THR A 338 -16.47 9.00 -3.73
N LYS A 339 -17.36 8.67 -4.67
CA LYS A 339 -18.29 7.55 -4.56
C LYS A 339 -17.64 6.31 -5.16
N VAL A 340 -17.87 5.19 -4.51
CA VAL A 340 -17.34 3.88 -4.90
C VAL A 340 -18.52 2.97 -5.16
N GLU A 341 -18.68 2.49 -6.39
CA GLU A 341 -19.63 1.43 -6.75
C GLU A 341 -18.86 0.11 -6.82
N LEU A 342 -19.02 -0.71 -5.78
CA LEU A 342 -18.39 -2.01 -5.67
C LEU A 342 -19.31 -3.07 -6.27
N THR A 343 -18.87 -3.80 -7.29
CA THR A 343 -19.64 -4.87 -7.92
C THR A 343 -19.53 -6.14 -7.09
N LEU A 344 -20.60 -6.49 -6.37
CA LEU A 344 -20.66 -7.67 -5.51
C LEU A 344 -20.91 -8.96 -6.33
N SER A 345 -21.81 -8.88 -7.30
CA SER A 345 -22.06 -9.96 -8.25
C SER A 345 -22.51 -9.40 -9.59
N GLU A 346 -22.15 -10.06 -10.66
CA GLU A 346 -22.54 -9.71 -12.02
C GLU A 346 -23.00 -10.97 -12.73
N LYS A 347 -24.24 -10.95 -13.23
CA LYS A 347 -24.78 -12.00 -14.08
C LYS A 347 -25.10 -11.43 -15.46
N THR A 348 -24.48 -11.96 -16.47
CA THR A 348 -24.63 -11.46 -17.84
C THR A 348 -26.00 -11.80 -18.49
N GLN A 349 -26.68 -12.85 -17.99
CA GLN A 349 -27.93 -13.36 -18.53
C GLN A 349 -28.90 -13.78 -17.41
N ALA A 350 -29.27 -12.85 -16.53
CA ALA A 350 -30.30 -13.09 -15.52
C ALA A 350 -31.69 -13.02 -16.14
N LEU A 351 -32.59 -13.96 -15.82
CA LEU A 351 -34.00 -13.83 -16.12
C LEU A 351 -34.60 -12.79 -15.19
N VAL A 352 -35.10 -11.70 -15.72
CA VAL A 352 -35.64 -10.60 -14.93
C VAL A 352 -37.08 -10.33 -15.20
N ILE A 353 -37.82 -9.95 -14.15
CA ILE A 353 -39.20 -9.46 -14.22
C ILE A 353 -39.30 -8.18 -13.38
N PRO A 354 -40.29 -7.32 -13.66
CA PRO A 354 -40.61 -6.20 -12.77
C PRO A 354 -41.02 -6.71 -11.38
N ARG A 355 -40.46 -6.08 -10.31
CA ARG A 355 -40.76 -6.44 -8.92
C ARG A 355 -42.23 -6.45 -8.60
N ILE A 356 -42.98 -5.54 -9.22
CA ILE A 356 -44.44 -5.42 -9.04
C ILE A 356 -45.19 -6.70 -9.44
N ALA A 357 -44.62 -7.57 -10.29
CA ALA A 357 -45.22 -8.84 -10.67
C ALA A 357 -45.19 -9.90 -9.57
N ILE A 358 -44.36 -9.75 -8.57
CA ILE A 358 -44.17 -10.73 -7.51
C ILE A 358 -45.15 -10.47 -6.39
N LEU A 359 -45.88 -11.51 -6.02
CA LEU A 359 -46.78 -11.55 -4.88
C LEU A 359 -46.15 -12.47 -3.83
N GLU A 360 -46.34 -12.12 -2.57
CA GLU A 360 -45.84 -12.90 -1.44
C GLU A 360 -47.00 -13.24 -0.50
N GLU A 361 -47.20 -14.50 -0.22
CA GLU A 361 -48.19 -15.01 0.72
C GLU A 361 -47.59 -16.13 1.55
N ALA A 362 -47.74 -16.05 2.86
CA ALA A 362 -47.20 -17.01 3.81
C ALA A 362 -45.69 -17.32 3.66
N GLY A 363 -44.89 -16.35 3.18
CA GLY A 363 -43.43 -16.50 2.97
C GLY A 363 -43.05 -17.16 1.63
N GLU A 364 -44.03 -17.50 0.81
CA GLU A 364 -43.79 -18.01 -0.55
C GLU A 364 -44.00 -16.90 -1.58
N LYS A 365 -43.09 -16.84 -2.57
CA LYS A 365 -43.19 -15.88 -3.67
C LYS A 365 -43.79 -16.56 -4.93
N PHE A 366 -44.76 -15.91 -5.56
CA PHE A 366 -45.38 -16.39 -6.76
C PHE A 366 -45.69 -15.24 -7.72
N VAL A 367 -45.90 -15.62 -8.96
CA VAL A 367 -46.33 -14.73 -10.05
C VAL A 367 -47.51 -15.33 -10.80
N PHE A 368 -48.31 -14.50 -11.43
CA PHE A 368 -49.29 -14.95 -12.38
C PHE A 368 -48.72 -14.92 -13.79
N THR A 369 -48.75 -16.06 -14.49
CA THR A 369 -48.46 -16.15 -15.93
C THR A 369 -49.77 -16.28 -16.69
N VAL A 370 -49.81 -15.87 -17.94
CA VAL A 370 -51.03 -16.01 -18.78
C VAL A 370 -50.78 -17.03 -19.88
N GLN A 371 -51.65 -18.04 -19.95
CA GLN A 371 -51.60 -19.07 -20.95
C GLN A 371 -53.02 -19.41 -21.42
N GLY A 372 -53.31 -19.30 -22.73
CA GLY A 372 -54.63 -19.55 -23.30
C GLY A 372 -55.74 -18.66 -22.73
N GLY A 373 -55.43 -17.39 -22.32
CA GLY A 373 -56.41 -16.47 -21.74
C GLY A 373 -56.77 -16.75 -20.27
N ARG A 374 -56.00 -17.61 -19.59
CA ARG A 374 -56.16 -17.91 -18.16
C ARG A 374 -54.91 -17.55 -17.38
N ALA A 375 -55.07 -17.05 -16.18
CA ALA A 375 -54.00 -16.79 -15.23
C ALA A 375 -53.63 -18.08 -14.51
N LEU A 376 -52.33 -18.40 -14.48
CA LEU A 376 -51.78 -19.55 -13.77
C LEU A 376 -50.80 -19.08 -12.71
N ILE A 377 -50.98 -19.53 -11.48
CA ILE A 377 -50.03 -19.26 -10.38
C ILE A 377 -48.77 -20.09 -10.63
N LYS A 378 -47.63 -19.44 -10.62
CA LYS A 378 -46.32 -20.09 -10.61
C LYS A 378 -45.51 -19.65 -9.43
N ARG A 379 -45.04 -20.60 -8.62
CA ARG A 379 -44.04 -20.32 -7.57
C ARG A 379 -42.74 -19.97 -8.24
N VAL A 380 -42.03 -18.96 -7.67
CA VAL A 380 -40.78 -18.49 -8.21
C VAL A 380 -39.75 -18.39 -7.07
N LEU A 381 -38.52 -18.79 -7.38
CA LEU A 381 -37.38 -18.51 -6.54
C LEU A 381 -36.70 -17.24 -7.07
N THR A 382 -36.65 -16.23 -6.24
CA THR A 382 -36.02 -14.94 -6.59
C THR A 382 -34.55 -14.90 -6.22
N GLY A 383 -33.76 -14.20 -7.03
CA GLY A 383 -32.34 -13.95 -6.78
C GLY A 383 -32.08 -12.46 -6.49
N LEU A 384 -31.19 -11.87 -7.26
CA LEU A 384 -30.79 -10.47 -7.14
C LEU A 384 -31.93 -9.51 -7.45
N GLU A 385 -31.98 -8.39 -6.73
CA GLU A 385 -32.93 -7.32 -6.95
C GLU A 385 -32.16 -6.01 -7.22
N LYS A 386 -32.52 -5.31 -8.30
CA LYS A 386 -31.95 -4.01 -8.65
C LYS A 386 -32.98 -3.14 -9.36
N ASN A 387 -33.13 -1.91 -8.91
CA ASN A 387 -34.01 -0.89 -9.51
C ASN A 387 -35.44 -1.40 -9.66
N GLU A 388 -36.29 -1.85 -9.44
CA GLU A 388 -37.61 -2.40 -9.75
C GLU A 388 -37.60 -3.70 -10.59
N GLU A 389 -36.41 -4.27 -10.87
CA GLU A 389 -36.28 -5.59 -11.52
C GLU A 389 -35.79 -6.62 -10.54
N VAL A 390 -36.33 -7.85 -10.63
CA VAL A 390 -35.94 -8.97 -9.75
C VAL A 390 -35.57 -10.14 -10.64
N GLU A 391 -34.44 -10.77 -10.28
CA GLU A 391 -33.95 -12.00 -10.91
C GLU A 391 -34.83 -13.17 -10.48
N ILE A 392 -35.16 -14.01 -11.45
CA ILE A 392 -35.82 -15.29 -11.23
C ILE A 392 -34.83 -16.42 -11.45
N LEU A 393 -34.59 -17.19 -10.37
CA LEU A 393 -33.69 -18.36 -10.39
C LEU A 393 -34.44 -19.61 -10.88
N GLU A 394 -35.69 -19.76 -10.44
CA GLU A 394 -36.52 -20.91 -10.80
C GLU A 394 -38.01 -20.49 -10.98
N GLY A 395 -38.74 -21.23 -11.80
CA GLY A 395 -40.18 -21.10 -11.96
C GLY A 395 -40.63 -20.44 -13.27
N LEU A 396 -39.75 -19.70 -13.96
CA LEU A 396 -40.06 -19.05 -15.23
C LEU A 396 -39.02 -19.34 -16.31
N SER A 397 -39.43 -19.18 -17.58
CA SER A 397 -38.57 -19.29 -18.74
C SER A 397 -38.57 -17.98 -19.54
N GLU A 398 -37.51 -17.74 -20.31
CA GLU A 398 -37.41 -16.59 -21.20
C GLU A 398 -38.60 -16.51 -22.15
N GLY A 399 -39.12 -15.29 -22.36
CA GLY A 399 -40.25 -15.04 -23.26
C GLY A 399 -41.62 -15.35 -22.65
N GLN A 400 -41.72 -15.88 -21.43
CA GLN A 400 -43.03 -16.02 -20.75
C GLN A 400 -43.56 -14.63 -20.36
N TRP A 401 -44.88 -14.52 -20.28
CA TRP A 401 -45.56 -13.28 -19.90
C TRP A 401 -46.03 -13.36 -18.45
N VAL A 402 -45.66 -12.38 -17.62
CA VAL A 402 -46.10 -12.25 -16.24
C VAL A 402 -47.03 -11.06 -16.08
N VAL A 403 -47.99 -11.17 -15.17
CA VAL A 403 -48.94 -10.09 -14.85
C VAL A 403 -48.25 -9.07 -13.97
N ILE A 404 -48.29 -7.81 -14.38
CA ILE A 404 -47.71 -6.67 -13.61
C ILE A 404 -48.79 -5.72 -13.06
N ARG A 405 -50.05 -5.88 -13.50
CA ARG A 405 -51.17 -5.08 -12.99
C ARG A 405 -52.46 -5.89 -13.06
N GLY A 406 -53.29 -5.80 -12.00
CA GLY A 406 -54.56 -6.55 -11.89
C GLY A 406 -54.38 -7.87 -11.12
N GLN A 407 -53.18 -8.23 -10.68
CA GLN A 407 -52.84 -9.48 -9.99
C GLN A 407 -53.59 -9.66 -8.64
N GLU A 408 -53.93 -8.58 -7.94
CA GLU A 408 -54.64 -8.64 -6.65
C GLU A 408 -56.06 -9.23 -6.74
N SER A 409 -56.65 -9.19 -7.94
CA SER A 409 -57.99 -9.71 -8.20
C SER A 409 -57.97 -11.10 -8.82
N LEU A 410 -56.78 -11.65 -9.10
CA LEU A 410 -56.61 -12.94 -9.76
C LEU A 410 -56.68 -14.09 -8.76
N LYS A 411 -57.27 -15.19 -9.22
CA LYS A 411 -57.15 -16.53 -8.61
C LYS A 411 -56.58 -17.48 -9.66
N ASP A 412 -56.08 -18.59 -9.22
CA ASP A 412 -55.61 -19.61 -10.16
C ASP A 412 -56.75 -20.00 -11.15
N GLN A 413 -56.41 -20.19 -12.44
CA GLN A 413 -57.30 -20.49 -13.54
C GLN A 413 -58.31 -19.36 -13.89
N ALA A 414 -58.16 -18.15 -13.33
CA ALA A 414 -59.07 -17.03 -13.64
C ALA A 414 -58.94 -16.62 -15.12
N THR A 415 -60.12 -16.34 -15.78
CA THR A 415 -60.10 -15.82 -17.15
C THR A 415 -59.68 -14.36 -17.16
N VAL A 416 -58.69 -14.03 -17.97
CA VAL A 416 -58.10 -12.68 -18.04
C VAL A 416 -58.25 -12.08 -19.44
N LYS A 417 -58.41 -10.76 -19.47
CA LYS A 417 -58.34 -9.96 -20.67
C LYS A 417 -57.05 -9.14 -20.64
N VAL A 418 -56.14 -9.43 -21.57
CA VAL A 418 -54.90 -8.65 -21.71
C VAL A 418 -55.23 -7.26 -22.22
N ILE A 419 -54.79 -6.23 -21.52
CA ILE A 419 -54.86 -4.83 -21.92
C ILE A 419 -53.49 -4.44 -22.42
N GLU A 420 -53.42 -3.88 -23.62
CA GLU A 420 -52.19 -3.25 -24.09
C GLU A 420 -51.97 -1.98 -23.27
N GLY A 421 -50.83 -1.88 -22.61
CA GLY A 421 -50.40 -0.66 -21.95
C GLY A 421 -50.02 0.36 -23.02
N GLY A 422 -50.67 1.52 -23.01
CA GLY A 422 -50.29 2.66 -23.81
C GLY A 422 -48.99 3.32 -23.25
#